data_a6debf79f5ac231314af7a903ba5915d
#
_entry.id   a6debf79f5ac231314af7a903ba5915d
#
_cell.length_a   1.000
_cell.length_b   1.000
_cell.length_c   1.000
_cell.angle_alpha   90.00
_cell.angle_beta   90.00
_cell.angle_gamma   90.00
#
_symmetry.space_group_name_H-M   'P 1'
#
loop_
_entity.id
_entity.type
_entity.pdbx_description
1 polymer ?
#
loop_
_entity_poly.entity_id
_entity_poly.type
_entity_poly.pdbx_seq_one_letter_code
_entity_poly.pdbx_strand_id
1 'polypeptide(L)'
;MKSDLEIAHEVTLKPIALVAKNYGISEEDLELYGKYKAKLSQNFCAAHEGKQKGKLVLVTATNPTPLGEGKTTVSIGLNDALNRLGKKSIVALREPSLGPCFGVKGGAAGGGYAQVAPMEDINLHFTGDFHAITSANNLLAAVLDNHIHQGNALEINPKKILWKRCLDMNDRVLRNVIVGLGNQADGAMREDHFQITVASEIMAILCLAKDMKDLQERLDKIVVAYNKKGERVYAKDLECTGAMAVLLKDAMQPNLVQSLEGNLAIIHGGPFANIAHGCNSIRATKMGLALADFLVTEAGFGADLGAEKFFDIKCAAAGLTPSCAVIVTTLRTLKYYGGLPKEEISKENREALEKGLENLEKHIENVKKFGVPAVVAVNRFATDTEGELSFLKDFCAQRGVRCAIMEAYGKGSEGGEELAKAVLETVEAGEVNFHTLQTPEQRISQKIELLAKEIYGADGVEYSNKAKEELKKLEESCYSNLLICMAKTPYSLSDKPNLLGRPKNFRIEIRELSLSAGAGFVVCLAGDVMTMPGLPKEPAAKKIGFENEKIVGIF
;
A
#
# COMPACT_ATOMS: atom_id res chain seq x y z
N MET A 1 29.19 7.23 6.27
CA MET A 1 28.27 7.32 5.13
C MET A 1 27.29 8.40 5.48
N LYS A 2 26.95 9.32 4.56
CA LYS A 2 25.95 10.37 4.81
C LYS A 2 24.60 9.74 5.10
N SER A 3 23.80 10.36 5.96
CA SER A 3 22.40 9.97 6.18
C SER A 3 21.51 10.32 4.97
N ASP A 4 20.35 9.69 4.88
CA ASP A 4 19.39 9.96 3.79
C ASP A 4 18.98 11.45 3.78
N LEU A 5 18.84 12.05 4.95
CA LEU A 5 18.50 13.47 5.10
C LEU A 5 19.66 14.39 4.62
N GLU A 6 20.92 14.06 4.96
CA GLU A 6 22.08 14.82 4.48
C GLU A 6 22.20 14.77 2.96
N ILE A 7 21.96 13.59 2.35
CA ILE A 7 21.94 13.44 0.87
C ILE A 7 20.83 14.27 0.25
N ALA A 8 19.62 14.26 0.83
CA ALA A 8 18.50 15.04 0.33
C ALA A 8 18.75 16.55 0.39
N HIS A 9 19.41 17.04 1.44
CA HIS A 9 19.74 18.47 1.61
C HIS A 9 20.87 18.98 0.70
N GLU A 10 21.71 18.11 0.16
CA GLU A 10 22.78 18.49 -0.78
C GLU A 10 22.26 18.78 -2.18
N VAL A 11 21.07 18.29 -2.52
CA VAL A 11 20.51 18.43 -3.86
C VAL A 11 19.70 19.73 -3.97
N THR A 12 20.01 20.55 -4.97
CA THR A 12 19.20 21.71 -5.31
C THR A 12 17.98 21.29 -6.13
N LEU A 13 16.81 21.28 -5.49
CA LEU A 13 15.55 20.91 -6.12
C LEU A 13 15.13 21.97 -7.17
N LYS A 14 14.55 21.48 -8.27
CA LYS A 14 13.91 22.33 -9.27
C LYS A 14 12.51 22.76 -8.81
N PRO A 15 12.00 23.95 -9.16
CA PRO A 15 10.58 24.25 -8.99
C PRO A 15 9.70 23.17 -9.64
N ILE A 16 8.65 22.73 -8.94
CA ILE A 16 7.80 21.63 -9.43
C ILE A 16 7.14 21.93 -10.77
N ALA A 17 6.80 23.19 -11.03
CA ALA A 17 6.25 23.62 -12.33
C ALA A 17 7.23 23.36 -13.50
N LEU A 18 8.55 23.52 -13.28
CA LEU A 18 9.55 23.22 -14.31
C LEU A 18 9.68 21.72 -14.54
N VAL A 19 9.61 20.90 -13.47
CA VAL A 19 9.63 19.43 -13.60
C VAL A 19 8.39 18.95 -14.33
N ALA A 20 7.21 19.44 -13.95
CA ALA A 20 5.92 19.08 -14.55
C ALA A 20 5.85 19.43 -16.04
N LYS A 21 6.44 20.56 -16.44
CA LYS A 21 6.51 21.02 -17.85
C LYS A 21 7.17 19.98 -18.77
N ASN A 22 8.19 19.25 -18.31
CA ASN A 22 8.85 18.19 -19.09
C ASN A 22 7.90 17.01 -19.40
N TYR A 23 6.82 16.90 -18.65
CA TYR A 23 5.80 15.87 -18.82
C TYR A 23 4.53 16.40 -19.50
N GLY A 24 4.57 17.63 -20.02
CA GLY A 24 3.45 18.25 -20.75
C GLY A 24 2.36 18.83 -19.84
N ILE A 25 2.67 19.07 -18.57
CA ILE A 25 1.75 19.71 -17.61
C ILE A 25 2.09 21.19 -17.55
N SER A 26 1.11 22.06 -17.83
CA SER A 26 1.26 23.49 -17.71
C SER A 26 1.13 23.97 -16.27
N GLU A 27 1.61 25.17 -15.94
CA GLU A 27 1.47 25.73 -14.60
C GLU A 27 0.00 25.97 -14.24
N GLU A 28 -0.85 26.27 -15.22
CA GLU A 28 -2.31 26.45 -15.05
C GLU A 28 -3.02 25.15 -14.63
N ASP A 29 -2.42 24.00 -14.91
CA ASP A 29 -2.93 22.67 -14.53
C ASP A 29 -2.47 22.24 -13.14
N LEU A 30 -1.69 23.07 -12.44
CA LEU A 30 -1.13 22.82 -11.12
C LEU A 30 -1.78 23.69 -10.05
N GLU A 31 -2.08 23.08 -8.91
CA GLU A 31 -2.35 23.76 -7.65
C GLU A 31 -1.08 23.68 -6.79
N LEU A 32 -0.32 24.80 -6.72
CA LEU A 32 0.99 24.82 -6.06
C LEU A 32 0.86 24.81 -4.53
N TYR A 33 1.59 23.89 -3.89
CA TYR A 33 1.80 23.82 -2.45
C TYR A 33 3.24 24.22 -2.11
N GLY A 34 3.56 25.49 -2.31
CA GLY A 34 4.91 26.02 -2.25
C GLY A 34 5.68 25.76 -3.55
N LYS A 35 7.03 25.78 -3.46
CA LYS A 35 7.90 25.75 -4.64
C LYS A 35 8.10 24.34 -5.24
N TYR A 36 8.02 23.30 -4.39
CA TYR A 36 8.50 21.96 -4.73
C TYR A 36 7.41 20.89 -4.73
N LYS A 37 6.17 21.26 -4.41
CA LYS A 37 5.00 20.38 -4.36
C LYS A 37 3.85 21.01 -5.12
N ALA A 38 3.01 20.20 -5.74
CA ALA A 38 1.77 20.62 -6.36
C ALA A 38 0.74 19.50 -6.36
N LYS A 39 -0.52 19.83 -6.59
CA LYS A 39 -1.54 18.86 -6.99
C LYS A 39 -1.87 19.05 -8.47
N LEU A 40 -2.25 17.96 -9.14
CA LEU A 40 -2.86 18.02 -10.46
C LEU A 40 -4.27 18.57 -10.36
N SER A 41 -4.63 19.55 -11.17
CA SER A 41 -5.99 20.09 -11.17
C SER A 41 -7.01 19.03 -11.59
N GLN A 42 -8.24 19.15 -11.09
CA GLN A 42 -9.32 18.23 -11.45
C GLN A 42 -9.61 18.23 -12.95
N ASN A 43 -9.56 19.42 -13.59
CA ASN A 43 -9.79 19.58 -15.02
C ASN A 43 -8.74 18.84 -15.84
N PHE A 44 -7.46 18.95 -15.45
CA PHE A 44 -6.36 18.22 -16.10
C PHE A 44 -6.56 16.73 -15.99
N CYS A 45 -6.88 16.22 -14.80
CA CYS A 45 -7.14 14.79 -14.59
C CYS A 45 -8.30 14.29 -15.47
N ALA A 46 -9.41 15.04 -15.53
CA ALA A 46 -10.56 14.69 -16.37
C ALA A 46 -10.23 14.71 -17.87
N ALA A 47 -9.43 15.70 -18.33
CA ALA A 47 -9.00 15.80 -19.72
C ALA A 47 -8.06 14.65 -20.17
N HIS A 48 -7.41 13.97 -19.23
CA HIS A 48 -6.49 12.85 -19.50
C HIS A 48 -7.09 11.48 -19.19
N GLU A 49 -8.34 11.43 -18.75
CA GLU A 49 -9.03 10.15 -18.56
C GLU A 49 -9.18 9.40 -19.90
N GLY A 50 -8.90 8.09 -19.87
CA GLY A 50 -8.93 7.25 -21.08
C GLY A 50 -7.70 7.38 -22.01
N LYS A 51 -6.72 8.24 -21.69
CA LYS A 51 -5.52 8.45 -22.54
C LYS A 51 -4.29 7.63 -22.12
N GLN A 52 -4.47 6.57 -21.31
CA GLN A 52 -3.37 5.74 -20.82
C GLN A 52 -2.72 4.97 -21.98
N LYS A 53 -1.42 5.23 -22.23
CA LYS A 53 -0.60 4.57 -23.26
C LYS A 53 0.68 3.96 -22.68
N GLY A 54 1.09 4.41 -21.49
CA GLY A 54 2.31 3.97 -20.83
C GLY A 54 2.27 2.51 -20.41
N LYS A 55 3.44 1.93 -20.23
CA LYS A 55 3.64 0.58 -19.70
C LYS A 55 3.64 0.59 -18.18
N LEU A 56 2.81 -0.23 -17.56
CA LEU A 56 2.69 -0.32 -16.12
C LEU A 56 3.67 -1.36 -15.56
N VAL A 57 4.61 -0.91 -14.75
CA VAL A 57 5.59 -1.75 -14.05
C VAL A 57 5.28 -1.77 -12.57
N LEU A 58 4.94 -2.93 -12.03
CA LEU A 58 4.71 -3.12 -10.61
C LEU A 58 6.02 -3.49 -9.91
N VAL A 59 6.37 -2.81 -8.83
CA VAL A 59 7.45 -3.23 -7.92
C VAL A 59 6.83 -3.85 -6.66
N THR A 60 7.15 -5.10 -6.43
CA THR A 60 6.77 -5.89 -5.25
C THR A 60 8.03 -6.49 -4.62
N ALA A 61 7.90 -7.44 -3.70
CA ALA A 61 9.06 -8.08 -3.07
C ALA A 61 8.75 -9.53 -2.65
N THR A 62 9.77 -10.22 -2.15
CA THR A 62 9.61 -11.37 -1.27
C THR A 62 9.00 -10.94 0.08
N ASN A 63 8.66 -11.88 0.96
CA ASN A 63 8.22 -11.50 2.31
C ASN A 63 9.26 -10.59 2.97
N PRO A 64 8.82 -9.50 3.65
CA PRO A 64 9.74 -8.55 4.26
C PRO A 64 10.42 -9.11 5.51
N THR A 65 11.62 -8.61 5.79
CA THR A 65 12.27 -8.78 7.08
C THR A 65 12.09 -7.52 7.94
N PRO A 66 12.40 -7.58 9.23
CA PRO A 66 12.42 -6.37 10.07
C PRO A 66 13.42 -5.29 9.61
N LEU A 67 14.34 -5.63 8.71
CA LEU A 67 15.35 -4.70 8.16
C LEU A 67 14.87 -3.96 6.91
N GLY A 68 13.79 -4.45 6.27
CA GLY A 68 13.26 -3.94 5.02
C GLY A 68 14.07 -4.38 3.78
N GLU A 69 13.42 -4.41 2.62
CA GLU A 69 13.99 -4.85 1.33
C GLU A 69 14.32 -3.68 0.40
N GLY A 70 13.92 -2.45 0.77
CA GLY A 70 14.19 -1.25 -0.02
C GLY A 70 13.33 -1.11 -1.28
N LYS A 71 12.08 -1.60 -1.29
CA LYS A 71 11.16 -1.48 -2.46
C LYS A 71 11.06 -0.06 -3.00
N THR A 72 10.81 0.92 -2.13
CA THR A 72 10.64 2.33 -2.54
C THR A 72 11.91 2.87 -3.17
N THR A 73 13.08 2.57 -2.60
CA THR A 73 14.40 2.91 -3.18
C THR A 73 14.57 2.28 -4.56
N VAL A 74 14.20 1.00 -4.70
CA VAL A 74 14.24 0.30 -6.01
C VAL A 74 13.26 0.92 -7.00
N SER A 75 12.04 1.28 -6.57
CA SER A 75 11.04 1.90 -7.44
C SER A 75 11.51 3.26 -7.99
N ILE A 76 12.06 4.11 -7.11
CA ILE A 76 12.58 5.43 -7.48
C ILE A 76 13.82 5.27 -8.36
N GLY A 77 14.77 4.42 -7.97
CA GLY A 77 15.98 4.18 -8.74
C GLY A 77 15.71 3.57 -10.11
N LEU A 78 14.73 2.68 -10.24
CA LEU A 78 14.28 2.15 -11.54
C LEU A 78 13.66 3.25 -12.40
N ASN A 79 12.82 4.12 -11.84
CA ASN A 79 12.25 5.26 -12.54
C ASN A 79 13.34 6.18 -13.07
N ASP A 80 14.31 6.53 -12.23
CA ASP A 80 15.41 7.42 -12.61
C ASP A 80 16.33 6.76 -13.65
N ALA A 81 16.58 5.45 -13.53
CA ALA A 81 17.35 4.70 -14.53
C ALA A 81 16.64 4.61 -15.88
N LEU A 82 15.32 4.42 -15.92
CA LEU A 82 14.54 4.47 -17.16
C LEU A 82 14.64 5.84 -17.83
N ASN A 83 14.53 6.93 -17.06
CA ASN A 83 14.72 8.30 -17.57
C ASN A 83 16.16 8.51 -18.07
N ARG A 84 17.18 8.02 -17.36
CA ARG A 84 18.58 8.04 -17.80
C ARG A 84 18.80 7.32 -19.13
N LEU A 85 18.07 6.23 -19.38
CA LEU A 85 18.08 5.50 -20.65
C LEU A 85 17.21 6.14 -21.75
N GLY A 86 16.72 7.37 -21.54
CA GLY A 86 15.95 8.12 -22.52
C GLY A 86 14.48 7.71 -22.63
N LYS A 87 13.96 6.92 -21.69
CA LYS A 87 12.53 6.61 -21.60
C LYS A 87 11.84 7.62 -20.71
N LYS A 88 10.69 8.16 -21.13
CA LYS A 88 9.89 9.03 -20.27
C LYS A 88 9.19 8.19 -19.21
N SER A 89 9.64 8.26 -17.96
CA SER A 89 9.13 7.46 -16.87
C SER A 89 8.68 8.31 -15.69
N ILE A 90 7.62 7.89 -15.00
CA ILE A 90 7.08 8.48 -13.75
C ILE A 90 7.02 7.36 -12.72
N VAL A 91 7.33 7.68 -11.45
CA VAL A 91 7.07 6.79 -10.32
C VAL A 91 5.81 7.22 -9.57
N ALA A 92 4.93 6.27 -9.26
CA ALA A 92 3.74 6.52 -8.45
C ALA A 92 3.84 5.77 -7.12
N LEU A 93 3.84 6.49 -6.01
CA LEU A 93 4.09 5.99 -4.66
C LEU A 93 2.88 6.22 -3.74
N ARG A 94 2.90 5.55 -2.59
CA ARG A 94 1.97 5.82 -1.50
C ARG A 94 2.49 6.97 -0.65
N GLU A 95 1.54 7.75 -0.12
CA GLU A 95 1.83 8.75 0.91
C GLU A 95 2.11 8.06 2.25
N PRO A 96 3.17 8.44 2.98
CA PRO A 96 3.48 7.86 4.28
C PRO A 96 2.54 8.35 5.38
N SER A 97 2.23 7.46 6.34
CA SER A 97 1.47 7.75 7.55
C SER A 97 2.39 8.24 8.67
N LEU A 98 1.92 9.18 9.49
CA LEU A 98 2.68 9.72 10.63
C LEU A 98 2.99 8.65 11.68
N GLY A 99 2.06 7.73 11.94
CA GLY A 99 2.25 6.70 12.94
C GLY A 99 3.53 5.88 12.77
N PRO A 100 3.79 5.25 11.62
CA PRO A 100 5.07 4.60 11.33
C PRO A 100 6.26 5.53 11.36
N CYS A 101 6.13 6.76 10.87
CA CYS A 101 7.19 7.76 10.82
C CYS A 101 7.74 8.08 12.22
N PHE A 102 6.87 8.29 13.18
CA PHE A 102 7.21 8.53 14.59
C PHE A 102 7.37 7.25 15.42
N GLY A 103 7.03 6.08 14.85
CA GLY A 103 7.08 4.77 15.51
C GLY A 103 8.40 4.01 15.28
N VAL A 104 8.36 3.03 14.39
CA VAL A 104 9.44 2.05 14.19
C VAL A 104 10.24 2.30 12.92
N LYS A 105 9.61 2.87 11.89
CA LYS A 105 10.13 2.87 10.53
C LYS A 105 10.12 4.29 9.99
N GLY A 106 11.25 4.70 9.43
CA GLY A 106 11.31 5.92 8.63
C GLY A 106 10.27 5.93 7.52
N GLY A 107 10.03 7.10 6.94
CA GLY A 107 9.00 7.32 5.95
C GLY A 107 9.23 6.60 4.62
N ALA A 108 8.31 6.78 3.70
CA ALA A 108 8.30 6.12 2.40
C ALA A 108 8.87 7.00 1.27
N ALA A 109 9.93 7.77 1.53
CA ALA A 109 10.54 8.65 0.54
C ALA A 109 11.72 8.02 -0.25
N GLY A 110 12.02 6.75 -0.03
CA GLY A 110 13.20 6.08 -0.56
C GLY A 110 14.41 6.22 0.36
N GLY A 111 15.63 6.05 -0.17
CA GLY A 111 16.86 6.17 0.61
C GLY A 111 18.10 6.32 -0.26
N GLY A 112 19.20 6.83 0.33
CA GLY A 112 20.42 7.13 -0.39
C GLY A 112 20.19 8.16 -1.51
N TYR A 113 20.71 7.89 -2.68
CA TYR A 113 20.50 8.74 -3.86
C TYR A 113 19.18 8.49 -4.59
N ALA A 114 18.44 7.43 -4.25
CA ALA A 114 17.13 7.11 -4.83
C ALA A 114 16.01 7.54 -3.85
N GLN A 115 15.74 8.82 -3.78
CA GLN A 115 14.72 9.43 -2.94
C GLN A 115 13.81 10.36 -3.74
N VAL A 116 12.58 10.58 -3.23
CA VAL A 116 11.69 11.67 -3.64
C VAL A 116 11.77 12.82 -2.64
N ALA A 117 11.66 14.05 -3.14
CA ALA A 117 11.82 15.28 -2.35
C ALA A 117 10.70 16.30 -2.65
N PRO A 118 10.37 17.17 -1.66
CA PRO A 118 11.00 17.37 -0.34
C PRO A 118 10.62 16.27 0.68
N MET A 119 11.61 15.58 1.21
CA MET A 119 11.44 14.39 2.02
C MET A 119 10.70 14.67 3.34
N GLU A 120 11.07 15.74 4.06
CA GLU A 120 10.43 16.10 5.32
C GLU A 120 8.94 16.39 5.13
N ASP A 121 8.59 17.19 4.12
CA ASP A 121 7.19 17.53 3.84
C ASP A 121 6.37 16.29 3.53
N ILE A 122 6.91 15.38 2.70
CA ILE A 122 6.23 14.13 2.30
C ILE A 122 5.94 13.28 3.54
N ASN A 123 6.86 13.19 4.49
CA ASN A 123 6.73 12.33 5.67
C ASN A 123 5.97 12.97 6.84
N LEU A 124 5.64 14.25 6.77
CA LEU A 124 4.89 14.96 7.79
C LEU A 124 3.46 15.27 7.33
N HIS A 125 3.15 16.52 7.04
CA HIS A 125 1.77 16.92 6.68
C HIS A 125 1.52 17.05 5.19
N PHE A 126 2.50 16.86 4.38
CA PHE A 126 2.55 16.87 2.92
C PHE A 126 1.64 17.93 2.27
N THR A 127 0.42 17.55 1.87
CA THR A 127 -0.60 18.44 1.29
C THR A 127 -1.94 18.39 2.03
N GLY A 128 -2.03 17.63 3.12
CA GLY A 128 -3.21 17.55 3.98
C GLY A 128 -4.17 16.42 3.67
N ASP A 129 -3.84 15.49 2.77
CA ASP A 129 -4.75 14.40 2.36
C ASP A 129 -5.13 13.49 3.53
N PHE A 130 -4.17 13.15 4.39
CA PHE A 130 -4.44 12.34 5.60
C PHE A 130 -5.34 13.05 6.60
N HIS A 131 -5.18 14.38 6.76
CA HIS A 131 -6.07 15.17 7.59
C HIS A 131 -7.49 15.18 7.02
N ALA A 132 -7.65 15.33 5.71
CA ALA A 132 -8.95 15.30 5.04
C ALA A 132 -9.64 13.94 5.24
N ILE A 133 -8.91 12.83 5.06
CA ILE A 133 -9.41 11.46 5.26
C ILE A 133 -9.83 11.24 6.72
N THR A 134 -8.98 11.63 7.68
CA THR A 134 -9.29 11.55 9.11
C THR A 134 -10.53 12.36 9.46
N SER A 135 -10.64 13.58 8.92
CA SER A 135 -11.77 14.48 9.16
C SER A 135 -13.08 13.92 8.60
N ALA A 136 -13.08 13.40 7.37
CA ALA A 136 -14.25 12.79 6.76
C ALA A 136 -14.70 11.53 7.52
N ASN A 137 -13.76 10.70 7.96
CA ASN A 137 -14.04 9.51 8.77
C ASN A 137 -14.68 9.88 10.12
N ASN A 138 -14.13 10.88 10.79
CA ASN A 138 -14.60 11.29 12.12
C ASN A 138 -15.88 12.13 12.05
N LEU A 139 -16.13 12.85 10.93
CA LEU A 139 -17.43 13.47 10.68
C LEU A 139 -18.54 12.41 10.66
N LEU A 140 -18.36 11.31 9.93
CA LEU A 140 -19.35 10.23 9.89
C LEU A 140 -19.58 9.63 11.29
N ALA A 141 -18.52 9.43 12.08
CA ALA A 141 -18.65 8.95 13.46
C ALA A 141 -19.42 9.93 14.36
N ALA A 142 -19.14 11.23 14.22
CA ALA A 142 -19.82 12.28 14.99
C ALA A 142 -21.30 12.39 14.60
N VAL A 143 -21.63 12.32 13.30
CA VAL A 143 -23.04 12.36 12.84
C VAL A 143 -23.82 11.13 13.31
N LEU A 144 -23.20 9.94 13.29
CA LEU A 144 -23.79 8.70 13.79
C LEU A 144 -24.14 8.82 15.28
N ASP A 145 -23.21 9.27 16.13
CA ASP A 145 -23.47 9.44 17.57
C ASP A 145 -24.48 10.56 17.83
N ASN A 146 -24.44 11.66 17.06
CA ASN A 146 -25.44 12.71 17.13
C ASN A 146 -26.84 12.20 16.74
N HIS A 147 -26.95 11.38 15.69
CA HIS A 147 -28.21 10.76 15.30
C HIS A 147 -28.82 9.91 16.45
N ILE A 148 -27.99 9.12 17.11
CA ILE A 148 -28.42 8.31 18.27
C ILE A 148 -28.89 9.23 19.41
N HIS A 149 -28.17 10.32 19.68
CA HIS A 149 -28.48 11.28 20.74
C HIS A 149 -29.78 12.05 20.47
N GLN A 150 -30.04 12.43 19.23
CA GLN A 150 -31.19 13.25 18.79
C GLN A 150 -32.45 12.43 18.48
N GLY A 151 -32.62 11.28 19.12
CA GLY A 151 -33.83 10.48 19.04
C GLY A 151 -33.75 9.19 18.22
N ASN A 152 -32.63 8.94 17.55
CA ASN A 152 -32.33 7.66 16.90
C ASN A 152 -33.44 7.14 15.96
N ALA A 153 -33.89 7.96 15.04
CA ALA A 153 -34.99 7.63 14.11
C ALA A 153 -34.71 6.37 13.26
N LEU A 154 -33.44 6.05 13.00
CA LEU A 154 -33.01 4.83 12.30
C LEU A 154 -32.97 3.59 13.21
N GLU A 155 -33.33 3.73 14.48
CA GLU A 155 -33.30 2.67 15.49
C GLU A 155 -31.93 1.96 15.60
N ILE A 156 -30.83 2.69 15.41
CA ILE A 156 -29.46 2.15 15.51
C ILE A 156 -29.27 1.46 16.86
N ASN A 157 -28.72 0.25 16.83
CA ASN A 157 -28.35 -0.47 18.03
C ASN A 157 -26.95 -0.03 18.50
N PRO A 158 -26.79 0.67 19.64
CA PRO A 158 -25.50 1.18 20.10
C PRO A 158 -24.45 0.09 20.38
N LYS A 159 -24.89 -1.17 20.54
CA LYS A 159 -23.99 -2.33 20.69
C LYS A 159 -23.58 -2.98 19.36
N LYS A 160 -24.08 -2.48 18.25
CA LYS A 160 -23.81 -3.02 16.89
C LYS A 160 -23.34 -1.94 15.92
N ILE A 161 -22.60 -0.96 16.42
CA ILE A 161 -21.91 0.05 15.61
C ILE A 161 -20.64 -0.61 15.07
N LEU A 162 -20.43 -0.48 13.76
CA LEU A 162 -19.27 -1.02 13.03
C LEU A 162 -18.24 0.07 12.74
N TRP A 163 -18.70 1.32 12.59
CA TRP A 163 -17.86 2.45 12.22
C TRP A 163 -16.94 2.85 13.36
N LYS A 164 -15.63 2.95 13.02
CA LYS A 164 -14.56 3.31 13.99
C LYS A 164 -14.07 4.73 13.71
N ARG A 165 -13.59 5.41 14.76
CA ARG A 165 -12.87 6.67 14.63
C ARG A 165 -11.46 6.45 14.09
N CYS A 166 -10.84 7.51 13.59
CA CYS A 166 -9.47 7.47 13.07
C CYS A 166 -8.57 8.48 13.76
N LEU A 167 -7.30 8.08 13.90
CA LEU A 167 -6.18 8.96 14.25
C LEU A 167 -4.95 8.48 13.49
N ASP A 168 -4.22 9.40 12.81
CA ASP A 168 -3.00 9.02 12.08
C ASP A 168 -1.77 9.03 12.99
N MET A 169 -1.85 8.25 14.07
CA MET A 169 -0.76 8.04 15.03
C MET A 169 -0.84 6.64 15.62
N ASN A 170 0.31 6.07 15.99
CA ASN A 170 0.37 4.79 16.70
C ASN A 170 0.02 4.99 18.17
N ASP A 171 -1.21 4.63 18.56
CA ASP A 171 -1.67 4.77 19.96
C ASP A 171 -2.48 3.55 20.42
N ARG A 172 -1.83 2.64 21.15
CA ARG A 172 -2.46 1.39 21.59
C ARG A 172 -3.59 1.55 22.60
N VAL A 173 -3.64 2.66 23.34
CA VAL A 173 -4.70 2.88 24.34
C VAL A 173 -6.03 3.25 23.71
N LEU A 174 -6.01 3.66 22.43
CA LEU A 174 -7.21 3.97 21.66
C LEU A 174 -7.86 2.74 21.01
N ARG A 175 -7.32 1.54 21.19
CA ARG A 175 -7.91 0.31 20.62
C ARG A 175 -9.30 0.03 21.16
N ASN A 176 -9.50 0.27 22.46
CA ASN A 176 -10.79 0.15 23.11
C ASN A 176 -10.95 1.33 24.05
N VAL A 177 -11.99 2.12 23.85
CA VAL A 177 -12.30 3.33 24.63
C VAL A 177 -13.77 3.34 25.01
N ILE A 178 -14.13 4.09 26.02
CA ILE A 178 -15.52 4.39 26.35
C ILE A 178 -15.79 5.84 25.91
N VAL A 179 -16.80 6.04 25.08
CA VAL A 179 -17.26 7.36 24.64
C VAL A 179 -18.61 7.69 25.25
N GLY A 180 -18.98 8.99 25.27
CA GLY A 180 -20.23 9.46 25.85
C GLY A 180 -20.26 9.34 27.38
N LEU A 181 -19.09 9.31 28.03
CA LEU A 181 -18.97 9.27 29.49
C LEU A 181 -19.25 10.67 30.07
N GLY A 182 -20.22 10.77 30.97
CA GLY A 182 -20.59 12.05 31.55
C GLY A 182 -22.09 12.11 31.83
N ASN A 183 -22.72 13.22 31.52
CA ASN A 183 -24.16 13.41 31.70
C ASN A 183 -24.95 13.15 30.39
N GLN A 184 -26.25 13.31 30.43
CA GLN A 184 -27.12 13.04 29.27
C GLN A 184 -26.77 13.87 28.03
N ALA A 185 -26.20 15.06 28.20
CA ALA A 185 -25.78 15.91 27.07
C ALA A 185 -24.53 15.40 26.35
N ASP A 186 -23.77 14.52 26.99
CA ASP A 186 -22.52 13.96 26.45
C ASP A 186 -22.76 12.76 25.52
N GLY A 187 -24.02 12.39 25.28
CA GLY A 187 -24.43 11.32 24.38
C GLY A 187 -24.64 9.96 25.07
N ALA A 188 -24.78 8.92 24.27
CA ALA A 188 -24.96 7.56 24.78
C ALA A 188 -23.61 6.91 25.13
N MET A 189 -23.43 6.49 26.36
CA MET A 189 -22.23 5.78 26.79
C MET A 189 -22.12 4.42 26.08
N ARG A 190 -21.01 4.18 25.42
CA ARG A 190 -20.73 2.92 24.73
C ARG A 190 -19.23 2.67 24.56
N GLU A 191 -18.88 1.42 24.28
CA GLU A 191 -17.55 1.08 23.79
C GLU A 191 -17.37 1.59 22.35
N ASP A 192 -16.20 2.12 22.06
CA ASP A 192 -15.77 2.54 20.73
C ASP A 192 -14.32 2.13 20.49
N HIS A 193 -13.90 2.22 19.22
CA HIS A 193 -12.57 1.82 18.78
C HIS A 193 -12.00 2.87 17.83
N PHE A 194 -10.68 3.07 17.90
CA PHE A 194 -9.95 3.83 16.91
C PHE A 194 -9.14 2.90 16.00
N GLN A 195 -8.95 3.33 14.78
CA GLN A 195 -8.02 2.74 13.83
C GLN A 195 -7.07 3.83 13.31
N ILE A 196 -5.89 3.43 12.84
CA ILE A 196 -5.01 4.37 12.16
C ILE A 196 -5.63 4.77 10.81
N THR A 197 -5.46 6.01 10.40
CA THR A 197 -6.12 6.57 9.20
C THR A 197 -5.91 5.72 7.95
N VAL A 198 -4.73 5.14 7.77
CA VAL A 198 -4.40 4.26 6.64
C VAL A 198 -5.10 2.89 6.64
N ALA A 199 -5.75 2.53 7.76
CA ALA A 199 -6.58 1.33 7.88
C ALA A 199 -8.07 1.61 7.62
N SER A 200 -8.46 2.88 7.48
CA SER A 200 -9.86 3.27 7.31
C SER A 200 -10.42 2.88 5.94
N GLU A 201 -11.72 2.62 5.90
CA GLU A 201 -12.43 2.41 4.64
C GLU A 201 -12.40 3.66 3.76
N ILE A 202 -12.38 4.88 4.36
CA ILE A 202 -12.24 6.14 3.61
C ILE A 202 -10.94 6.18 2.81
N MET A 203 -9.82 5.77 3.39
CA MET A 203 -8.54 5.67 2.68
C MET A 203 -8.63 4.70 1.48
N ALA A 204 -9.25 3.54 1.67
CA ALA A 204 -9.43 2.57 0.59
C ALA A 204 -10.35 3.11 -0.50
N ILE A 205 -11.45 3.75 -0.13
CA ILE A 205 -12.40 4.39 -1.05
C ILE A 205 -11.71 5.46 -1.89
N LEU A 206 -10.97 6.39 -1.27
CA LEU A 206 -10.22 7.45 -1.97
C LEU A 206 -9.26 6.87 -3.00
N CYS A 207 -8.54 5.80 -2.65
CA CYS A 207 -7.58 5.16 -3.56
C CYS A 207 -8.24 4.40 -4.71
N LEU A 208 -9.47 3.92 -4.55
CA LEU A 208 -10.20 3.16 -5.56
C LEU A 208 -11.20 4.00 -6.36
N ALA A 209 -11.53 5.20 -5.88
CA ALA A 209 -12.44 6.11 -6.58
C ALA A 209 -11.82 6.63 -7.88
N LYS A 210 -12.62 6.67 -8.92
CA LYS A 210 -12.24 7.15 -10.26
C LYS A 210 -12.36 8.67 -10.36
N ASP A 211 -13.42 9.23 -9.80
CA ASP A 211 -13.77 10.64 -9.79
C ASP A 211 -14.61 11.00 -8.56
N MET A 212 -15.04 12.24 -8.44
CA MET A 212 -15.84 12.72 -7.31
C MET A 212 -17.21 12.06 -7.22
N LYS A 213 -17.80 11.67 -8.35
CA LYS A 213 -19.09 10.98 -8.39
C LYS A 213 -18.95 9.56 -7.85
N ASP A 214 -17.96 8.80 -8.34
CA ASP A 214 -17.67 7.45 -7.83
C ASP A 214 -17.26 7.50 -6.35
N LEU A 215 -16.51 8.55 -5.91
CA LEU A 215 -16.22 8.76 -4.50
C LEU A 215 -17.51 8.82 -3.67
N GLN A 216 -18.45 9.67 -4.05
CA GLN A 216 -19.70 9.84 -3.31
C GLN A 216 -20.56 8.57 -3.33
N GLU A 217 -20.70 7.90 -4.47
CA GLU A 217 -21.41 6.63 -4.59
C GLU A 217 -20.80 5.52 -3.70
N ARG A 218 -19.49 5.55 -3.48
CA ARG A 218 -18.79 4.64 -2.57
C ARG A 218 -19.03 5.02 -1.11
N LEU A 219 -18.96 6.31 -0.77
CA LEU A 219 -19.27 6.79 0.58
C LEU A 219 -20.69 6.41 1.00
N ASP A 220 -21.67 6.52 0.09
CA ASP A 220 -23.06 6.15 0.32
C ASP A 220 -23.26 4.67 0.71
N LYS A 221 -22.38 3.79 0.23
CA LYS A 221 -22.44 2.34 0.46
C LYS A 221 -21.80 1.89 1.79
N ILE A 222 -21.09 2.75 2.49
CA ILE A 222 -20.47 2.41 3.78
C ILE A 222 -21.52 1.91 4.76
N VAL A 223 -21.31 0.73 5.36
CA VAL A 223 -22.16 0.19 6.43
C VAL A 223 -21.64 0.68 7.77
N VAL A 224 -22.42 1.48 8.48
CA VAL A 224 -21.98 2.12 9.74
C VAL A 224 -22.43 1.37 10.99
N ALA A 225 -23.57 0.68 10.93
CA ALA A 225 -24.15 -0.02 12.08
C ALA A 225 -25.22 -1.05 11.64
N TYR A 226 -25.76 -1.77 12.62
CA TYR A 226 -27.03 -2.47 12.49
C TYR A 226 -28.09 -1.79 13.36
N ASN A 227 -29.34 -1.76 12.89
CA ASN A 227 -30.50 -1.31 13.67
C ASN A 227 -30.97 -2.40 14.65
N LYS A 228 -31.99 -2.11 15.48
CA LYS A 228 -32.56 -3.05 16.45
C LYS A 228 -33.17 -4.29 15.80
N LYS A 229 -33.60 -4.20 14.53
CA LYS A 229 -34.15 -5.31 13.75
C LYS A 229 -33.05 -6.18 13.11
N GLY A 230 -31.78 -5.75 13.18
CA GLY A 230 -30.65 -6.44 12.58
C GLY A 230 -30.42 -6.06 11.10
N GLU A 231 -31.05 -5.02 10.61
CA GLU A 231 -30.87 -4.49 9.27
C GLU A 231 -29.65 -3.55 9.23
N ARG A 232 -28.96 -3.47 8.09
CA ARG A 232 -27.79 -2.59 7.91
C ARG A 232 -28.23 -1.14 7.81
N VAL A 233 -27.50 -0.27 8.48
CA VAL A 233 -27.60 1.20 8.35
C VAL A 233 -26.39 1.68 7.57
N TYR A 234 -26.63 2.48 6.55
CA TYR A 234 -25.61 2.98 5.64
C TYR A 234 -25.27 4.44 5.93
N ALA A 235 -24.08 4.89 5.50
CA ALA A 235 -23.69 6.29 5.63
C ALA A 235 -24.67 7.25 4.92
N LYS A 236 -25.24 6.85 3.77
CA LYS A 236 -26.27 7.63 3.07
C LYS A 236 -27.52 7.89 3.94
N ASP A 237 -27.88 6.94 4.81
CA ASP A 237 -29.07 7.06 5.68
C ASP A 237 -28.87 8.14 6.78
N LEU A 238 -27.60 8.53 7.02
CA LEU A 238 -27.21 9.64 7.90
C LEU A 238 -27.09 11.00 7.18
N GLU A 239 -27.31 11.03 5.86
CA GLU A 239 -27.38 12.24 5.01
C GLU A 239 -26.14 13.14 5.09
N CYS A 240 -24.93 12.61 5.41
CA CYS A 240 -23.69 13.37 5.58
C CYS A 240 -22.61 13.08 4.52
N THR A 241 -22.85 12.15 3.59
CA THR A 241 -21.86 11.74 2.57
C THR A 241 -21.44 12.87 1.64
N GLY A 242 -22.34 13.81 1.33
CA GLY A 242 -22.00 15.02 0.60
C GLY A 242 -20.98 15.89 1.33
N ALA A 243 -21.14 16.08 2.64
CA ALA A 243 -20.17 16.82 3.46
C ALA A 243 -18.82 16.10 3.56
N MET A 244 -18.84 14.76 3.64
CA MET A 244 -17.62 13.96 3.58
C MET A 244 -16.89 14.14 2.24
N ALA A 245 -17.62 14.13 1.12
CA ALA A 245 -17.04 14.36 -0.22
C ALA A 245 -16.42 15.77 -0.35
N VAL A 246 -17.03 16.78 0.25
CA VAL A 246 -16.47 18.16 0.30
C VAL A 246 -15.14 18.18 1.05
N LEU A 247 -15.03 17.50 2.19
CA LEU A 247 -13.77 17.38 2.94
C LEU A 247 -12.67 16.68 2.13
N LEU A 248 -13.04 15.72 1.27
CA LEU A 248 -12.12 14.93 0.46
C LEU A 248 -11.81 15.54 -0.91
N LYS A 249 -12.40 16.69 -1.28
CA LYS A 249 -12.30 17.27 -2.62
C LYS A 249 -10.85 17.44 -3.08
N ASP A 250 -10.02 18.07 -2.25
CA ASP A 250 -8.62 18.35 -2.61
C ASP A 250 -7.74 17.09 -2.44
N ALA A 251 -8.10 16.22 -1.49
CA ALA A 251 -7.42 14.94 -1.29
C ALA A 251 -7.63 13.95 -2.46
N MET A 252 -8.63 14.16 -3.33
CA MET A 252 -8.83 13.37 -4.55
C MET A 252 -7.85 13.73 -5.67
N GLN A 253 -7.11 14.83 -5.55
CA GLN A 253 -6.15 15.26 -6.56
C GLN A 253 -4.77 14.67 -6.26
N PRO A 254 -4.11 14.00 -7.25
CA PRO A 254 -2.77 13.44 -7.07
C PRO A 254 -1.71 14.51 -6.79
N ASN A 255 -0.81 14.21 -5.87
CA ASN A 255 0.30 15.09 -5.50
C ASN A 255 1.50 14.85 -6.41
N LEU A 256 2.13 15.94 -6.85
CA LEU A 256 3.36 15.94 -7.64
C LEU A 256 4.55 16.38 -6.81
N VAL A 257 5.62 15.62 -6.92
CA VAL A 257 6.96 15.91 -6.39
C VAL A 257 8.01 15.43 -7.40
N GLN A 258 9.28 15.43 -7.01
CA GLN A 258 10.37 15.01 -7.87
C GLN A 258 11.31 14.03 -7.15
N SER A 259 12.03 13.20 -7.92
CA SER A 259 13.19 12.48 -7.39
C SER A 259 14.37 13.46 -7.20
N LEU A 260 15.41 13.05 -6.47
CA LEU A 260 16.62 13.86 -6.33
C LEU A 260 17.29 14.16 -7.69
N GLU A 261 17.07 13.34 -8.70
CA GLU A 261 17.55 13.56 -10.07
C GLU A 261 16.63 14.48 -10.90
N GLY A 262 15.52 14.94 -10.32
CA GLY A 262 14.58 15.87 -10.94
C GLY A 262 13.60 15.24 -11.92
N ASN A 263 13.32 13.94 -11.79
CA ASN A 263 12.27 13.24 -12.50
C ASN A 263 10.95 13.33 -11.73
N LEU A 264 9.82 13.34 -12.45
CA LEU A 264 8.50 13.49 -11.85
C LEU A 264 8.11 12.25 -11.04
N ALA A 265 7.55 12.50 -9.86
CA ALA A 265 6.93 11.48 -9.01
C ALA A 265 5.51 11.90 -8.62
N ILE A 266 4.61 10.96 -8.56
CA ILE A 266 3.22 11.14 -8.10
C ILE A 266 3.07 10.41 -6.77
N ILE A 267 2.61 11.10 -5.72
CA ILE A 267 2.35 10.50 -4.41
C ILE A 267 0.88 10.70 -4.07
N HIS A 268 0.12 9.62 -3.84
CA HIS A 268 -1.31 9.77 -3.59
C HIS A 268 -1.91 8.56 -2.89
N GLY A 269 -2.50 8.80 -1.70
CA GLY A 269 -3.09 7.77 -0.85
C GLY A 269 -2.07 6.81 -0.26
N GLY A 270 -2.39 6.17 0.85
CA GLY A 270 -1.44 5.35 1.60
C GLY A 270 -2.04 4.16 2.36
N PRO A 271 -2.96 3.35 1.78
CA PRO A 271 -3.55 2.23 2.51
C PRO A 271 -2.49 1.18 2.85
N PHE A 272 -2.58 0.57 4.05
CA PHE A 272 -1.68 -0.51 4.46
C PHE A 272 -2.02 -1.81 3.73
N ALA A 273 -0.99 -2.54 3.28
CA ALA A 273 -1.18 -3.77 2.52
C ALA A 273 -1.51 -5.02 3.37
N ASN A 274 -1.30 -4.96 4.68
CA ASN A 274 -1.67 -6.04 5.59
C ASN A 274 -3.08 -5.90 6.19
N ILE A 275 -3.79 -4.81 5.88
CA ILE A 275 -5.13 -4.52 6.40
C ILE A 275 -6.08 -4.09 5.26
N ALA A 276 -5.56 -3.40 4.24
CA ALA A 276 -6.27 -2.90 3.07
C ALA A 276 -5.55 -3.35 1.79
N HIS A 277 -5.87 -2.75 0.63
CA HIS A 277 -5.31 -3.20 -0.65
C HIS A 277 -3.84 -2.75 -0.90
N GLY A 278 -3.30 -1.84 -0.10
CA GLY A 278 -1.86 -1.56 -0.04
C GLY A 278 -1.21 -0.92 -1.25
N CYS A 279 -1.98 -0.20 -2.07
CA CYS A 279 -1.52 0.43 -3.30
C CYS A 279 -1.91 1.91 -3.31
N ASN A 280 -1.16 2.74 -4.05
CA ASN A 280 -1.56 4.12 -4.30
C ASN A 280 -2.87 4.19 -5.11
N SER A 281 -3.40 5.41 -5.32
CA SER A 281 -4.70 5.59 -5.96
C SER A 281 -4.73 5.16 -7.43
N ILE A 282 -5.92 4.80 -7.90
CA ILE A 282 -6.22 4.57 -9.32
C ILE A 282 -5.94 5.84 -10.13
N ARG A 283 -6.30 7.01 -9.60
CA ARG A 283 -6.09 8.30 -10.27
C ARG A 283 -4.61 8.57 -10.51
N ALA A 284 -3.75 8.41 -9.51
CA ALA A 284 -2.29 8.57 -9.66
C ALA A 284 -1.72 7.63 -10.73
N THR A 285 -2.14 6.36 -10.70
CA THR A 285 -1.69 5.37 -11.69
C THR A 285 -2.15 5.71 -13.10
N LYS A 286 -3.42 6.08 -13.29
CA LYS A 286 -3.92 6.48 -14.61
C LYS A 286 -3.26 7.74 -15.15
N MET A 287 -3.01 8.74 -14.30
CA MET A 287 -2.30 9.96 -14.71
C MET A 287 -0.87 9.65 -15.12
N GLY A 288 -0.12 8.87 -14.34
CA GLY A 288 1.23 8.47 -14.73
C GLY A 288 1.29 7.74 -16.08
N LEU A 289 0.34 6.82 -16.33
CA LEU A 289 0.22 6.11 -17.61
C LEU A 289 -0.20 6.99 -18.80
N ALA A 290 -0.89 8.11 -18.53
CA ALA A 290 -1.27 9.07 -19.58
C ALA A 290 -0.11 10.01 -19.95
N LEU A 291 0.81 10.27 -19.02
CA LEU A 291 1.84 11.29 -19.11
C LEU A 291 3.23 10.75 -19.51
N ALA A 292 3.46 9.44 -19.39
CA ALA A 292 4.77 8.84 -19.59
C ALA A 292 4.71 7.52 -20.37
N ASP A 293 5.87 7.11 -20.92
CA ASP A 293 6.02 5.82 -21.61
C ASP A 293 6.00 4.66 -20.61
N PHE A 294 6.52 4.90 -19.41
CA PHE A 294 6.56 3.95 -18.29
C PHE A 294 6.01 4.56 -17.02
N LEU A 295 5.19 3.80 -16.32
CA LEU A 295 4.82 4.09 -14.95
C LEU A 295 5.35 2.98 -14.05
N VAL A 296 6.26 3.34 -13.15
CA VAL A 296 6.72 2.47 -12.07
C VAL A 296 5.84 2.73 -10.85
N THR A 297 5.27 1.68 -10.27
CA THR A 297 4.47 1.79 -9.04
C THR A 297 4.80 0.65 -8.10
N GLU A 298 4.47 0.80 -6.82
CA GLU A 298 4.73 -0.23 -5.82
C GLU A 298 3.46 -0.77 -5.17
N ALA A 299 3.54 -2.02 -4.69
CA ALA A 299 2.58 -2.60 -3.77
C ALA A 299 3.24 -2.93 -2.43
N GLY A 300 2.52 -2.78 -1.33
CA GLY A 300 3.06 -2.96 0.01
C GLY A 300 3.41 -4.42 0.32
N PHE A 301 4.48 -4.64 1.08
CA PHE A 301 4.99 -5.96 1.49
C PHE A 301 5.37 -6.86 0.31
N GLY A 302 5.12 -8.18 0.43
CA GLY A 302 5.47 -9.18 -0.55
C GLY A 302 4.42 -9.39 -1.65
N ALA A 303 4.77 -10.20 -2.64
CA ALA A 303 3.87 -10.50 -3.75
C ALA A 303 2.64 -11.33 -3.30
N ASP A 304 2.72 -11.98 -2.16
CA ASP A 304 1.64 -12.72 -1.51
C ASP A 304 0.54 -11.82 -0.92
N LEU A 305 0.84 -10.57 -0.62
CA LEU A 305 -0.11 -9.59 -0.07
C LEU A 305 -0.34 -8.41 -1.00
N GLY A 306 0.71 -7.60 -1.23
CA GLY A 306 0.55 -6.36 -1.98
C GLY A 306 0.31 -6.59 -3.46
N ALA A 307 1.09 -7.45 -4.13
CA ALA A 307 0.90 -7.68 -5.56
C ALA A 307 -0.41 -8.43 -5.86
N GLU A 308 -0.80 -9.42 -5.05
CA GLU A 308 -2.10 -10.08 -5.17
C GLU A 308 -3.23 -9.04 -5.19
N LYS A 309 -3.27 -8.14 -4.20
CA LYS A 309 -4.31 -7.10 -4.11
C LYS A 309 -4.20 -6.04 -5.20
N PHE A 310 -3.00 -5.75 -5.65
CA PHE A 310 -2.80 -4.88 -6.80
C PHE A 310 -3.46 -5.47 -8.04
N PHE A 311 -3.30 -6.77 -8.28
CA PHE A 311 -3.88 -7.47 -9.42
C PHE A 311 -5.39 -7.69 -9.25
N ASP A 312 -5.81 -8.35 -8.18
CA ASP A 312 -7.20 -8.76 -7.97
C ASP A 312 -8.14 -7.61 -7.59
N ILE A 313 -7.64 -6.57 -6.91
CA ILE A 313 -8.49 -5.45 -6.46
C ILE A 313 -8.27 -4.21 -7.33
N LYS A 314 -7.05 -3.67 -7.35
CA LYS A 314 -6.80 -2.39 -8.02
C LYS A 314 -6.88 -2.49 -9.54
N CYS A 315 -6.20 -3.46 -10.14
CA CYS A 315 -6.24 -3.64 -11.60
C CYS A 315 -7.64 -4.00 -12.09
N ALA A 316 -8.35 -4.88 -11.37
CA ALA A 316 -9.74 -5.21 -11.67
C ALA A 316 -10.65 -3.97 -11.64
N ALA A 317 -10.58 -3.17 -10.55
CA ALA A 317 -11.41 -1.96 -10.40
C ALA A 317 -11.11 -0.87 -11.44
N ALA A 318 -9.86 -0.78 -11.91
CA ALA A 318 -9.39 0.28 -12.79
C ALA A 318 -9.30 -0.10 -14.28
N GLY A 319 -9.43 -1.40 -14.60
CA GLY A 319 -9.19 -1.92 -15.96
C GLY A 319 -7.73 -1.77 -16.38
N LEU A 320 -6.77 -2.01 -15.46
CA LEU A 320 -5.35 -1.88 -15.72
C LEU A 320 -4.73 -3.23 -16.06
N THR A 321 -3.77 -3.23 -16.96
CA THR A 321 -2.96 -4.40 -17.32
C THR A 321 -1.50 -4.11 -17.04
N PRO A 322 -0.87 -4.76 -16.04
CA PRO A 322 0.57 -4.65 -15.80
C PRO A 322 1.38 -5.25 -16.94
N SER A 323 2.44 -4.55 -17.36
CA SER A 323 3.34 -5.02 -18.42
C SER A 323 4.48 -5.88 -17.87
N CYS A 324 4.85 -5.67 -16.59
CA CYS A 324 5.93 -6.39 -15.92
C CYS A 324 5.76 -6.24 -14.39
N ALA A 325 6.23 -7.21 -13.63
CA ALA A 325 6.38 -7.12 -12.18
C ALA A 325 7.84 -7.33 -11.76
N VAL A 326 8.38 -6.40 -10.99
CA VAL A 326 9.73 -6.47 -10.40
C VAL A 326 9.60 -7.02 -8.99
N ILE A 327 10.22 -8.14 -8.69
CA ILE A 327 10.26 -8.77 -7.37
C ILE A 327 11.58 -8.40 -6.71
N VAL A 328 11.53 -7.49 -5.75
CA VAL A 328 12.70 -7.06 -4.97
C VAL A 328 13.02 -8.10 -3.91
N THR A 329 14.29 -8.44 -3.82
CA THR A 329 14.83 -9.27 -2.75
C THR A 329 16.24 -8.79 -2.37
N THR A 330 16.78 -9.29 -1.26
CA THR A 330 18.17 -9.10 -0.85
C THR A 330 18.77 -10.44 -0.46
N LEU A 331 20.07 -10.62 -0.57
CA LEU A 331 20.73 -11.84 -0.06
C LEU A 331 20.48 -12.03 1.45
N ARG A 332 20.41 -10.92 2.19
CA ARG A 332 20.08 -10.94 3.63
C ARG A 332 18.69 -11.50 3.90
N THR A 333 17.69 -11.04 3.13
CA THR A 333 16.30 -11.53 3.22
C THR A 333 16.23 -13.02 2.92
N LEU A 334 16.88 -13.47 1.84
CA LEU A 334 16.86 -14.88 1.47
C LEU A 334 17.54 -15.74 2.53
N LYS A 335 18.73 -15.35 3.04
CA LYS A 335 19.40 -16.07 4.13
C LYS A 335 18.57 -16.10 5.42
N TYR A 336 17.88 -15.00 5.76
CA TYR A 336 16.96 -14.99 6.90
C TYR A 336 15.81 -16.00 6.73
N TYR A 337 15.19 -16.05 5.57
CA TYR A 337 14.15 -17.02 5.25
C TYR A 337 14.67 -18.45 5.09
N GLY A 338 15.96 -18.62 4.88
CA GLY A 338 16.67 -19.90 4.96
C GLY A 338 17.04 -20.34 6.37
N GLY A 339 16.65 -19.55 7.39
CA GLY A 339 16.81 -19.88 8.80
C GLY A 339 18.05 -19.31 9.48
N LEU A 340 18.78 -18.39 8.81
CA LEU A 340 19.96 -17.75 9.42
C LEU A 340 19.53 -16.66 10.43
N PRO A 341 20.12 -16.60 11.64
CA PRO A 341 19.84 -15.55 12.61
C PRO A 341 20.19 -14.17 12.08
N LYS A 342 19.48 -13.13 12.56
CA LYS A 342 19.65 -11.74 12.11
C LYS A 342 21.08 -11.21 12.23
N GLU A 343 21.78 -11.64 13.24
CA GLU A 343 23.15 -11.22 13.55
C GLU A 343 24.16 -11.78 12.53
N GLU A 344 23.77 -12.82 11.79
CA GLU A 344 24.66 -13.54 10.87
C GLU A 344 24.30 -13.37 9.39
N ILE A 345 23.16 -12.75 9.06
CA ILE A 345 22.67 -12.63 7.67
C ILE A 345 23.60 -11.83 6.73
N SER A 346 24.54 -11.05 7.30
CA SER A 346 25.57 -10.31 6.54
C SER A 346 26.77 -11.19 6.16
N LYS A 347 26.90 -12.39 6.75
CA LYS A 347 27.97 -13.34 6.43
C LYS A 347 27.57 -14.18 5.21
N GLU A 348 28.56 -14.62 4.43
CA GLU A 348 28.33 -15.57 3.37
C GLU A 348 27.81 -16.91 3.94
N ASN A 349 26.70 -17.39 3.41
CA ASN A 349 26.11 -18.67 3.80
C ASN A 349 25.25 -19.23 2.68
N ARG A 350 25.85 -20.08 1.86
CA ARG A 350 25.21 -20.67 0.69
C ARG A 350 24.06 -21.61 1.04
N GLU A 351 24.19 -22.40 2.12
CA GLU A 351 23.12 -23.33 2.54
C GLU A 351 21.84 -22.57 2.94
N ALA A 352 21.98 -21.52 3.75
CA ALA A 352 20.85 -20.68 4.13
C ALA A 352 20.26 -19.94 2.91
N LEU A 353 21.11 -19.44 2.00
CA LEU A 353 20.67 -18.82 0.77
C LEU A 353 19.83 -19.80 -0.07
N GLU A 354 20.32 -21.02 -0.30
CA GLU A 354 19.64 -22.05 -1.09
C GLU A 354 18.26 -22.40 -0.52
N LYS A 355 18.16 -22.60 0.79
CA LYS A 355 16.86 -22.79 1.47
C LYS A 355 15.93 -21.58 1.32
N GLY A 356 16.47 -20.37 1.42
CA GLY A 356 15.68 -19.15 1.29
C GLY A 356 15.16 -18.89 -0.11
N LEU A 357 15.79 -19.46 -1.14
CA LEU A 357 15.32 -19.36 -2.52
C LEU A 357 13.93 -20.00 -2.73
N GLU A 358 13.49 -20.95 -1.90
CA GLU A 358 12.13 -21.48 -1.96
C GLU A 358 11.07 -20.37 -1.73
N ASN A 359 11.37 -19.36 -0.89
CA ASN A 359 10.49 -18.22 -0.68
C ASN A 359 10.41 -17.33 -1.94
N LEU A 360 11.57 -17.01 -2.54
CA LEU A 360 11.61 -16.25 -3.79
C LEU A 360 10.86 -16.97 -4.92
N GLU A 361 11.06 -18.29 -5.03
CA GLU A 361 10.36 -19.11 -6.04
C GLU A 361 8.85 -19.00 -5.91
N LYS A 362 8.31 -19.08 -4.68
CA LYS A 362 6.88 -18.93 -4.45
C LYS A 362 6.36 -17.53 -4.87
N HIS A 363 7.13 -16.48 -4.63
CA HIS A 363 6.76 -15.13 -5.08
C HIS A 363 6.80 -14.98 -6.60
N ILE A 364 7.76 -15.64 -7.29
CA ILE A 364 7.79 -15.71 -8.77
C ILE A 364 6.57 -16.45 -9.29
N GLU A 365 6.24 -17.62 -8.71
CA GLU A 365 5.05 -18.39 -9.04
C GLU A 365 3.78 -17.56 -8.87
N ASN A 366 3.66 -16.81 -7.75
CA ASN A 366 2.50 -15.97 -7.47
C ASN A 366 2.29 -14.91 -8.57
N VAL A 367 3.32 -14.21 -8.99
CA VAL A 367 3.23 -13.22 -10.08
C VAL A 367 2.86 -13.88 -11.40
N LYS A 368 3.49 -15.03 -11.74
CA LYS A 368 3.21 -15.76 -12.98
C LYS A 368 1.77 -16.28 -13.06
N LYS A 369 1.13 -16.59 -11.92
CA LYS A 369 -0.28 -17.01 -11.87
C LYS A 369 -1.26 -15.93 -12.36
N PHE A 370 -0.88 -14.67 -12.31
CA PHE A 370 -1.66 -13.58 -12.90
C PHE A 370 -1.34 -13.31 -14.39
N GLY A 371 -0.49 -14.13 -15.00
CA GLY A 371 -0.07 -13.96 -16.39
C GLY A 371 0.82 -12.73 -16.63
N VAL A 372 1.53 -12.27 -15.59
CA VAL A 372 2.45 -11.13 -15.65
C VAL A 372 3.90 -11.61 -15.66
N PRO A 373 4.73 -11.18 -16.62
CA PRO A 373 6.15 -11.53 -16.61
C PRO A 373 6.87 -10.88 -15.44
N ALA A 374 7.81 -11.62 -14.83
CA ALA A 374 8.55 -11.20 -13.66
C ALA A 374 10.01 -10.91 -13.96
N VAL A 375 10.58 -9.90 -13.28
CA VAL A 375 12.02 -9.63 -13.17
C VAL A 375 12.40 -9.63 -11.69
N VAL A 376 13.48 -10.27 -11.31
CA VAL A 376 14.00 -10.23 -9.95
C VAL A 376 15.02 -9.10 -9.83
N ALA A 377 14.81 -8.20 -8.88
CA ALA A 377 15.74 -7.13 -8.52
C ALA A 377 16.46 -7.48 -7.22
N VAL A 378 17.77 -7.66 -7.27
CA VAL A 378 18.60 -7.88 -6.08
C VAL A 378 19.09 -6.53 -5.57
N ASN A 379 18.47 -6.02 -4.51
CA ASN A 379 18.92 -4.79 -3.85
C ASN A 379 20.21 -5.11 -3.09
N ARG A 380 21.36 -4.78 -3.68
CA ARG A 380 22.69 -5.18 -3.25
C ARG A 380 23.17 -4.36 -2.06
N PHE A 381 23.74 -5.04 -1.09
CA PHE A 381 24.49 -4.44 0.03
C PHE A 381 26.01 -4.64 -0.13
N ALA A 382 26.80 -3.77 0.51
CA ALA A 382 28.27 -3.82 0.43
C ALA A 382 28.88 -5.13 0.97
N THR A 383 28.15 -5.89 1.77
CA THR A 383 28.57 -7.19 2.31
C THR A 383 28.23 -8.39 1.43
N ASP A 384 27.52 -8.17 0.34
CA ASP A 384 27.08 -9.24 -0.55
C ASP A 384 28.24 -9.72 -1.42
N THR A 385 28.47 -11.04 -1.45
CA THR A 385 29.58 -11.66 -2.22
C THR A 385 29.17 -11.94 -3.66
N GLU A 386 30.13 -11.86 -4.59
CA GLU A 386 29.88 -12.18 -6.01
C GLU A 386 29.46 -13.63 -6.18
N GLY A 387 29.94 -14.56 -5.34
CA GLY A 387 29.55 -15.96 -5.37
C GLY A 387 28.07 -16.19 -5.07
N GLU A 388 27.53 -15.51 -4.04
CA GLU A 388 26.10 -15.58 -3.70
C GLU A 388 25.23 -14.90 -4.77
N LEU A 389 25.70 -13.74 -5.32
CA LEU A 389 25.00 -13.02 -6.38
C LEU A 389 24.91 -13.84 -7.67
N SER A 390 26.02 -14.48 -8.09
CA SER A 390 26.03 -15.36 -9.26
C SER A 390 25.10 -16.55 -9.06
N PHE A 391 25.12 -17.17 -7.87
CA PHE A 391 24.23 -18.29 -7.57
C PHE A 391 22.74 -17.91 -7.67
N LEU A 392 22.37 -16.72 -7.18
CA LEU A 392 21.01 -16.21 -7.31
C LEU A 392 20.63 -15.92 -8.77
N LYS A 393 21.55 -15.35 -9.57
CA LYS A 393 21.33 -15.12 -11.00
C LYS A 393 21.10 -16.44 -11.74
N ASP A 394 21.92 -17.47 -11.49
CA ASP A 394 21.79 -18.80 -12.08
C ASP A 394 20.46 -19.46 -11.71
N PHE A 395 20.03 -19.33 -10.46
CA PHE A 395 18.73 -19.82 -9.99
C PHE A 395 17.57 -19.18 -10.76
N CYS A 396 17.60 -17.87 -10.96
CA CYS A 396 16.57 -17.15 -11.72
C CYS A 396 16.59 -17.55 -13.21
N ALA A 397 17.77 -17.67 -13.81
CA ALA A 397 17.93 -18.07 -15.20
C ALA A 397 17.35 -19.48 -15.47
N GLN A 398 17.57 -20.46 -14.56
CA GLN A 398 16.99 -21.80 -14.65
C GLN A 398 15.46 -21.79 -14.64
N ARG A 399 14.83 -20.74 -14.11
CA ARG A 399 13.36 -20.56 -14.03
C ARG A 399 12.80 -19.65 -15.13
N GLY A 400 13.66 -19.27 -16.08
CA GLY A 400 13.28 -18.35 -17.17
C GLY A 400 12.87 -16.97 -16.67
N VAL A 401 13.53 -16.47 -15.61
CA VAL A 401 13.27 -15.14 -15.04
C VAL A 401 14.55 -14.32 -15.08
N ARG A 402 14.47 -13.09 -15.60
CA ARG A 402 15.60 -12.16 -15.57
C ARG A 402 15.89 -11.74 -14.13
N CYS A 403 17.19 -11.63 -13.82
CA CYS A 403 17.67 -11.18 -12.53
C CYS A 403 18.69 -10.06 -12.73
N ALA A 404 18.48 -8.92 -12.09
CA ALA A 404 19.34 -7.76 -12.21
C ALA A 404 19.77 -7.24 -10.82
N ILE A 405 21.01 -6.75 -10.75
CA ILE A 405 21.52 -6.10 -9.55
C ILE A 405 21.02 -4.67 -9.50
N MET A 406 20.69 -4.20 -8.30
CA MET A 406 20.22 -2.85 -8.01
C MET A 406 21.07 -2.22 -6.93
N GLU A 407 21.76 -1.13 -7.25
CA GLU A 407 22.65 -0.38 -6.38
C GLU A 407 22.27 1.11 -6.28
N ALA A 408 20.99 1.44 -6.57
CA ALA A 408 20.54 2.84 -6.64
C ALA A 408 20.65 3.59 -5.30
N TYR A 409 20.67 2.88 -4.17
CA TYR A 409 20.92 3.51 -2.87
C TYR A 409 22.26 4.29 -2.87
N GLY A 410 23.32 3.71 -3.39
CA GLY A 410 24.67 4.31 -3.42
C GLY A 410 25.01 5.08 -4.70
N LYS A 411 24.34 4.77 -5.81
CA LYS A 411 24.73 5.24 -7.15
C LYS A 411 23.60 5.95 -7.92
N GLY A 412 22.43 6.16 -7.32
CA GLY A 412 21.30 6.77 -8.02
C GLY A 412 20.88 5.98 -9.26
N SER A 413 20.52 6.67 -10.33
CA SER A 413 20.06 6.08 -11.59
C SER A 413 21.09 5.16 -12.25
N GLU A 414 22.37 5.44 -12.12
CA GLU A 414 23.45 4.58 -12.65
C GLU A 414 23.36 3.17 -12.05
N GLY A 415 23.14 3.07 -10.73
CA GLY A 415 22.99 1.80 -10.03
C GLY A 415 21.72 1.04 -10.37
N GLY A 416 20.78 1.64 -11.12
CA GLY A 416 19.53 1.04 -11.58
C GLY A 416 19.54 0.59 -13.05
N GLU A 417 20.60 0.86 -13.82
CA GLU A 417 20.59 0.62 -15.27
C GLU A 417 20.43 -0.86 -15.65
N GLU A 418 21.06 -1.79 -14.90
CA GLU A 418 20.93 -3.23 -15.17
C GLU A 418 19.46 -3.67 -15.02
N LEU A 419 18.78 -3.21 -13.96
CA LEU A 419 17.38 -3.49 -13.75
C LEU A 419 16.49 -2.83 -14.82
N ALA A 420 16.77 -1.58 -15.17
CA ALA A 420 16.00 -0.88 -16.20
C ALA A 420 16.10 -1.59 -17.56
N LYS A 421 17.28 -2.06 -17.96
CA LYS A 421 17.47 -2.86 -19.19
C LYS A 421 16.69 -4.17 -19.13
N ALA A 422 16.76 -4.90 -18.01
CA ALA A 422 16.01 -6.15 -17.83
C ALA A 422 14.48 -5.94 -17.89
N VAL A 423 13.98 -4.82 -17.35
CA VAL A 423 12.55 -4.44 -17.44
C VAL A 423 12.18 -4.09 -18.89
N LEU A 424 12.99 -3.29 -19.59
CA LEU A 424 12.74 -2.94 -21.00
C LEU A 424 12.66 -4.19 -21.89
N GLU A 425 13.63 -5.10 -21.79
CA GLU A 425 13.66 -6.36 -22.54
C GLU A 425 12.44 -7.25 -22.23
N THR A 426 12.00 -7.27 -20.95
CA THR A 426 10.83 -8.05 -20.53
C THR A 426 9.54 -7.47 -21.10
N VAL A 427 9.40 -6.14 -21.10
CA VAL A 427 8.23 -5.45 -21.65
C VAL A 427 8.19 -5.56 -23.19
N GLU A 428 9.35 -5.47 -23.85
CA GLU A 428 9.47 -5.60 -25.30
C GLU A 428 9.17 -7.03 -25.79
N ALA A 429 9.47 -8.06 -25.00
CA ALA A 429 9.09 -9.45 -25.29
C ALA A 429 7.57 -9.66 -25.38
N GLY A 430 6.78 -8.82 -24.71
CA GLY A 430 5.33 -8.76 -24.88
C GLY A 430 4.53 -9.96 -24.36
N GLU A 431 5.10 -10.78 -23.49
CA GLU A 431 4.52 -12.04 -22.98
C GLU A 431 3.49 -11.81 -21.84
N VAL A 432 2.53 -10.91 -22.02
CA VAL A 432 1.52 -10.58 -21.00
C VAL A 432 0.20 -11.25 -21.34
N ASN A 433 -0.30 -12.09 -20.41
CA ASN A 433 -1.65 -12.66 -20.44
C ASN A 433 -2.35 -12.41 -19.11
N PHE A 434 -2.47 -11.14 -18.75
CA PHE A 434 -2.97 -10.72 -17.43
C PHE A 434 -4.42 -11.13 -17.22
N HIS A 435 -4.68 -11.74 -16.07
CA HIS A 435 -6.01 -12.05 -15.55
C HIS A 435 -6.02 -12.01 -14.02
N THR A 436 -7.19 -11.81 -13.44
CA THR A 436 -7.39 -11.86 -12.00
C THR A 436 -7.70 -13.29 -11.56
N LEU A 437 -7.31 -13.64 -10.33
CA LEU A 437 -7.67 -14.95 -9.74
C LEU A 437 -9.08 -14.90 -9.14
N GLN A 438 -9.44 -13.78 -8.54
CA GLN A 438 -10.79 -13.57 -8.03
C GLN A 438 -11.72 -13.11 -9.14
N THR A 439 -12.81 -13.86 -9.36
CA THR A 439 -13.81 -13.54 -10.38
C THR A 439 -15.20 -13.26 -9.77
N PRO A 440 -16.09 -12.53 -10.48
CA PRO A 440 -17.45 -12.23 -10.00
C PRO A 440 -18.31 -13.45 -9.72
N GLU A 441 -18.06 -14.58 -10.39
CA GLU A 441 -18.84 -15.82 -10.27
C GLU A 441 -18.54 -16.57 -8.97
N GLN A 442 -17.37 -16.35 -8.39
CA GLN A 442 -16.95 -17.02 -7.16
C GLN A 442 -17.62 -16.38 -5.94
N ARG A 443 -18.06 -17.21 -5.00
CA ARG A 443 -18.53 -16.77 -3.68
C ARG A 443 -17.33 -16.41 -2.78
N ILE A 444 -17.61 -15.70 -1.70
CA ILE A 444 -16.61 -15.28 -0.70
C ILE A 444 -15.77 -16.48 -0.22
N SER A 445 -16.41 -17.56 0.20
CA SER A 445 -15.72 -18.76 0.68
C SER A 445 -14.79 -19.38 -0.37
N GLN A 446 -15.20 -19.41 -1.63
CA GLN A 446 -14.40 -19.92 -2.73
C GLN A 446 -13.17 -19.05 -3.01
N LYS A 447 -13.31 -17.71 -2.94
CA LYS A 447 -12.19 -16.78 -3.10
C LYS A 447 -11.17 -16.92 -1.95
N ILE A 448 -11.64 -17.04 -0.71
CA ILE A 448 -10.77 -17.24 0.45
C ILE A 448 -9.97 -18.54 0.31
N GLU A 449 -10.62 -19.63 -0.05
CA GLU A 449 -9.99 -20.94 -0.27
C GLU A 449 -8.99 -20.88 -1.44
N LEU A 450 -9.35 -20.18 -2.54
CA LEU A 450 -8.49 -19.98 -3.70
C LEU A 450 -7.19 -19.27 -3.30
N LEU A 451 -7.30 -18.11 -2.61
CA LEU A 451 -6.13 -17.34 -2.18
C LEU A 451 -5.25 -18.15 -1.22
N ALA A 452 -5.85 -18.88 -0.27
CA ALA A 452 -5.12 -19.72 0.66
C ALA A 452 -4.26 -20.77 -0.06
N LYS A 453 -4.82 -21.45 -1.04
CA LYS A 453 -4.13 -22.50 -1.80
C LYS A 453 -3.17 -21.92 -2.83
N GLU A 454 -3.65 -21.05 -3.69
CA GLU A 454 -2.88 -20.60 -4.84
C GLU A 454 -1.78 -19.60 -4.47
N ILE A 455 -2.06 -18.65 -3.60
CA ILE A 455 -1.12 -17.58 -3.24
C ILE A 455 -0.24 -17.96 -2.05
N TYR A 456 -0.84 -18.52 -0.99
CA TYR A 456 -0.08 -18.83 0.23
C TYR A 456 0.51 -20.25 0.25
N GLY A 457 -0.03 -21.18 -0.56
CA GLY A 457 0.40 -22.58 -0.58
C GLY A 457 -0.11 -23.38 0.62
N ALA A 458 -1.21 -22.94 1.24
CA ALA A 458 -1.87 -23.65 2.33
C ALA A 458 -2.72 -24.83 1.81
N ASP A 459 -2.98 -25.81 2.68
CA ASP A 459 -3.86 -26.93 2.37
C ASP A 459 -5.35 -26.54 2.39
N GLY A 460 -5.67 -25.34 2.85
CA GLY A 460 -7.01 -24.75 2.93
C GLY A 460 -7.16 -23.79 4.09
N VAL A 461 -8.40 -23.53 4.50
CA VAL A 461 -8.71 -22.57 5.57
C VAL A 461 -9.48 -23.22 6.72
N GLU A 462 -9.39 -22.60 7.89
CA GLU A 462 -10.21 -22.89 9.06
C GLU A 462 -10.89 -21.59 9.50
N TYR A 463 -12.15 -21.69 9.92
CA TYR A 463 -12.92 -20.52 10.33
C TYR A 463 -13.22 -20.57 11.82
N SER A 464 -12.99 -19.48 12.54
CA SER A 464 -13.53 -19.30 13.89
C SER A 464 -15.06 -19.32 13.87
N ASN A 465 -15.70 -19.50 15.02
CA ASN A 465 -17.16 -19.45 15.11
C ASN A 465 -17.70 -18.07 14.65
N LYS A 466 -17.03 -16.98 15.02
CA LYS A 466 -17.38 -15.62 14.59
C LYS A 466 -17.30 -15.50 13.06
N ALA A 467 -16.20 -15.95 12.46
CA ALA A 467 -16.01 -15.89 11.01
C ALA A 467 -17.04 -16.74 10.24
N LYS A 468 -17.46 -17.90 10.77
CA LYS A 468 -18.52 -18.73 10.18
C LYS A 468 -19.86 -18.01 10.13
N GLU A 469 -20.24 -17.35 11.24
CA GLU A 469 -21.50 -16.58 11.31
C GLU A 469 -21.47 -15.37 10.36
N GLU A 470 -20.36 -14.66 10.29
CA GLU A 470 -20.19 -13.51 9.38
C GLU A 470 -20.19 -13.95 7.91
N LEU A 471 -19.48 -15.03 7.58
CA LEU A 471 -19.46 -15.61 6.24
C LEU A 471 -20.88 -15.97 5.79
N LYS A 472 -21.66 -16.65 6.64
CA LYS A 472 -23.04 -17.00 6.32
C LYS A 472 -23.88 -15.77 6.02
N LYS A 473 -23.81 -14.73 6.87
CA LYS A 473 -24.55 -13.46 6.67
C LYS A 473 -24.15 -12.74 5.38
N LEU A 474 -22.87 -12.77 5.03
CA LEU A 474 -22.38 -12.15 3.80
C LEU A 474 -22.82 -12.95 2.56
N GLU A 475 -22.71 -14.26 2.58
CA GLU A 475 -23.09 -15.12 1.45
C GLU A 475 -24.60 -15.21 1.21
N GLU A 476 -25.43 -14.97 2.22
CA GLU A 476 -26.88 -14.86 2.12
C GLU A 476 -27.34 -13.45 1.71
N SER A 477 -26.43 -12.51 1.47
CA SER A 477 -26.72 -11.12 1.13
C SER A 477 -26.28 -10.75 -0.30
N CYS A 478 -26.58 -9.52 -0.71
CA CYS A 478 -26.11 -8.94 -1.99
C CYS A 478 -24.57 -8.78 -2.08
N TYR A 479 -23.83 -9.10 -1.02
CA TYR A 479 -22.38 -9.00 -0.94
C TYR A 479 -21.67 -10.34 -1.16
N SER A 480 -22.39 -11.40 -1.52
CA SER A 480 -21.87 -12.76 -1.66
C SER A 480 -20.68 -12.91 -2.63
N ASN A 481 -20.54 -11.99 -3.58
CA ASN A 481 -19.54 -12.04 -4.65
C ASN A 481 -18.47 -10.96 -4.55
N LEU A 482 -18.41 -10.20 -3.44
CA LEU A 482 -17.38 -9.19 -3.25
C LEU A 482 -15.97 -9.80 -3.29
N LEU A 483 -15.00 -8.97 -3.66
CA LEU A 483 -13.58 -9.34 -3.63
C LEU A 483 -13.12 -9.56 -2.18
N ILE A 484 -12.11 -10.38 -2.01
CA ILE A 484 -11.46 -10.64 -0.72
C ILE A 484 -10.18 -9.85 -0.62
N CYS A 485 -10.05 -9.11 0.47
CA CYS A 485 -8.82 -8.43 0.87
C CYS A 485 -8.25 -9.18 2.10
N MET A 486 -7.29 -10.08 1.88
CA MET A 486 -6.67 -10.83 2.96
C MET A 486 -5.82 -9.90 3.85
N ALA A 487 -6.09 -9.93 5.14
CA ALA A 487 -5.35 -9.21 6.18
C ALA A 487 -4.63 -10.23 7.07
N LYS A 488 -3.31 -10.33 6.91
CA LYS A 488 -2.46 -11.27 7.65
C LYS A 488 -1.08 -10.69 7.95
N THR A 489 -0.27 -11.41 8.70
CA THR A 489 1.14 -11.05 8.90
C THR A 489 1.87 -10.96 7.56
N PRO A 490 2.71 -9.93 7.33
CA PRO A 490 3.53 -9.84 6.14
C PRO A 490 4.79 -10.72 6.18
N TYR A 491 5.16 -11.24 7.35
CA TYR A 491 6.43 -11.93 7.58
C TYR A 491 6.43 -13.41 7.22
N SER A 492 5.32 -13.96 6.79
CA SER A 492 5.19 -15.35 6.40
C SER A 492 4.16 -15.51 5.29
N LEU A 493 4.29 -16.54 4.47
CA LEU A 493 3.22 -16.99 3.57
C LEU A 493 2.01 -17.51 4.35
N SER A 494 2.21 -18.01 5.60
CA SER A 494 1.12 -18.39 6.49
C SER A 494 0.56 -17.21 7.29
N ASP A 495 -0.44 -17.46 8.12
CA ASP A 495 -0.96 -16.53 9.15
C ASP A 495 -0.10 -16.48 10.42
N LYS A 496 0.94 -17.33 10.52
CA LYS A 496 1.85 -17.44 11.67
C LYS A 496 3.21 -16.84 11.32
N PRO A 497 3.62 -15.73 11.96
CA PRO A 497 4.84 -14.99 11.57
C PRO A 497 6.15 -15.75 11.79
N ASN A 498 6.14 -16.82 12.59
CA ASN A 498 7.30 -17.66 12.87
C ASN A 498 7.51 -18.80 11.86
N LEU A 499 6.55 -19.06 10.97
CA LEU A 499 6.71 -20.03 9.89
C LEU A 499 7.40 -19.37 8.69
N LEU A 500 8.72 -19.35 8.71
CA LEU A 500 9.55 -18.67 7.71
C LEU A 500 9.72 -19.50 6.42
N GLY A 501 10.24 -18.88 5.37
CA GLY A 501 10.55 -19.51 4.10
C GLY A 501 9.30 -19.87 3.28
N ARG A 502 9.19 -21.12 2.85
CA ARG A 502 8.04 -21.68 2.14
C ARG A 502 7.40 -22.78 2.98
N PRO A 503 6.54 -22.44 3.95
CA PRO A 503 5.89 -23.44 4.81
C PRO A 503 5.01 -24.38 4.00
N LYS A 504 4.88 -25.62 4.49
CA LYS A 504 4.06 -26.71 3.90
C LYS A 504 3.19 -27.32 4.99
N ASN A 505 2.11 -28.00 4.60
CA ASN A 505 1.20 -28.73 5.51
C ASN A 505 0.61 -27.80 6.59
N PHE A 506 0.06 -26.65 6.18
CA PHE A 506 -0.59 -25.69 7.08
C PHE A 506 -1.93 -25.22 6.52
N ARG A 507 -2.78 -24.73 7.41
CA ARG A 507 -4.06 -24.10 7.08
C ARG A 507 -4.08 -22.67 7.58
N ILE A 508 -4.76 -21.79 6.88
CA ILE A 508 -4.95 -20.39 7.29
C ILE A 508 -6.16 -20.31 8.22
N GLU A 509 -5.98 -19.75 9.40
CA GLU A 509 -7.06 -19.48 10.34
C GLU A 509 -7.71 -18.14 10.05
N ILE A 510 -8.99 -18.15 9.64
CA ILE A 510 -9.82 -16.97 9.43
C ILE A 510 -10.55 -16.65 10.74
N ARG A 511 -10.20 -15.52 11.34
CA ARG A 511 -10.73 -15.10 12.65
C ARG A 511 -11.99 -14.28 12.54
N GLU A 512 -12.06 -13.41 11.53
CA GLU A 512 -13.13 -12.43 11.35
C GLU A 512 -13.23 -12.03 9.89
N LEU A 513 -14.45 -11.70 9.45
CA LEU A 513 -14.73 -11.07 8.16
C LEU A 513 -15.35 -9.69 8.41
N SER A 514 -14.80 -8.67 7.79
CA SER A 514 -15.28 -7.29 7.92
C SER A 514 -15.69 -6.75 6.56
N LEU A 515 -16.95 -6.30 6.44
CA LEU A 515 -17.46 -5.74 5.20
C LEU A 515 -16.96 -4.29 5.02
N SER A 516 -16.29 -4.03 3.91
CA SER A 516 -15.93 -2.68 3.41
C SER A 516 -16.70 -2.43 2.12
N ALA A 517 -18.01 -2.17 2.26
CA ALA A 517 -18.95 -2.12 1.13
C ALA A 517 -18.67 -0.94 0.18
N GLY A 518 -18.25 0.20 0.70
CA GLY A 518 -17.84 1.36 -0.08
C GLY A 518 -16.56 1.14 -0.87
N ALA A 519 -15.59 0.44 -0.27
CA ALA A 519 -14.36 0.02 -0.95
C ALA A 519 -14.61 -1.09 -1.97
N GLY A 520 -15.66 -1.91 -1.77
CA GLY A 520 -16.06 -2.98 -2.68
C GLY A 520 -15.38 -4.32 -2.43
N PHE A 521 -14.96 -4.59 -1.18
CA PHE A 521 -14.37 -5.86 -0.77
C PHE A 521 -14.73 -6.25 0.67
N VAL A 522 -14.45 -7.49 1.01
CA VAL A 522 -14.51 -8.01 2.37
C VAL A 522 -13.08 -8.17 2.89
N VAL A 523 -12.77 -7.55 4.03
CA VAL A 523 -11.50 -7.75 4.72
C VAL A 523 -11.56 -9.06 5.47
N CYS A 524 -10.68 -9.99 5.12
CA CYS A 524 -10.58 -11.31 5.72
C CYS A 524 -9.40 -11.34 6.68
N LEU A 525 -9.67 -11.30 7.98
CA LEU A 525 -8.66 -11.25 9.03
C LEU A 525 -8.14 -12.65 9.36
N ALA A 526 -6.87 -12.88 9.04
CA ALA A 526 -6.13 -14.12 9.32
C ALA A 526 -4.99 -13.85 10.31
N GLY A 527 -5.02 -14.51 11.46
CA GLY A 527 -4.05 -14.29 12.52
C GLY A 527 -4.26 -12.95 13.27
N ASP A 528 -3.22 -12.48 13.97
CA ASP A 528 -3.25 -11.27 14.78
C ASP A 528 -2.89 -10.03 13.97
N VAL A 529 -3.89 -9.38 13.40
CA VAL A 529 -3.74 -8.11 12.67
C VAL A 529 -4.33 -6.97 13.48
N MET A 530 -3.55 -5.90 13.69
CA MET A 530 -3.98 -4.73 14.46
C MET A 530 -4.23 -3.54 13.54
N THR A 531 -5.42 -2.96 13.64
CA THR A 531 -5.79 -1.74 12.91
C THR A 531 -5.37 -0.45 13.62
N MET A 532 -4.93 -0.53 14.88
CA MET A 532 -4.32 0.56 15.63
C MET A 532 -2.98 0.08 16.19
N PRO A 533 -1.85 0.36 15.51
CA PRO A 533 -0.52 0.02 15.99
C PRO A 533 -0.18 0.75 17.30
N GLY A 534 0.73 0.21 18.08
CA GLY A 534 1.30 0.90 19.23
C GLY A 534 2.72 1.41 18.95
N LEU A 535 3.15 2.44 19.67
CA LEU A 535 4.55 2.84 19.66
C LEU A 535 5.44 1.72 20.24
N PRO A 536 6.66 1.49 19.68
CA PRO A 536 7.62 0.54 20.23
C PRO A 536 8.25 1.06 21.52
N LYS A 537 9.06 0.22 22.17
CA LYS A 537 9.82 0.62 23.39
C LYS A 537 10.71 1.83 23.12
N GLU A 538 11.35 1.88 21.96
CA GLU A 538 12.19 3.00 21.50
C GLU A 538 11.61 3.55 20.20
N PRO A 539 10.64 4.49 20.29
CA PRO A 539 10.04 5.11 19.11
C PRO A 539 11.00 6.10 18.45
N ALA A 540 10.89 6.23 17.11
CA ALA A 540 11.65 7.21 16.33
C ALA A 540 11.45 8.64 16.85
N ALA A 541 10.28 8.94 17.39
CA ALA A 541 9.95 10.23 18.01
C ALA A 541 10.96 10.70 19.08
N LYS A 542 11.69 9.78 19.73
CA LYS A 542 12.76 10.15 20.70
C LYS A 542 14.00 10.75 20.05
N LYS A 543 14.18 10.55 18.75
CA LYS A 543 15.36 10.99 17.99
C LYS A 543 15.07 12.15 17.04
N ILE A 544 13.77 12.39 16.74
CA ILE A 544 13.34 13.46 15.85
C ILE A 544 13.33 14.78 16.63
N GLY A 545 13.93 15.82 16.06
CA GLY A 545 14.00 17.14 16.67
C GLY A 545 14.46 18.23 15.72
N PHE A 546 14.84 19.37 16.28
CA PHE A 546 15.41 20.49 15.56
C PHE A 546 16.82 20.79 16.05
N GLU A 547 17.77 20.92 15.11
CA GLU A 547 19.11 21.43 15.36
C GLU A 547 19.40 22.54 14.33
N ASN A 548 19.71 23.74 14.81
CA ASN A 548 19.97 24.90 13.95
C ASN A 548 18.87 25.15 12.90
N GLU A 549 17.62 25.15 13.34
CA GLU A 549 16.42 25.31 12.52
C GLU A 549 16.20 24.23 11.44
N LYS A 550 16.95 23.14 11.46
CA LYS A 550 16.79 21.99 10.58
C LYS A 550 16.19 20.81 11.33
N ILE A 551 15.34 20.05 10.65
CA ILE A 551 14.82 18.80 11.17
C ILE A 551 15.96 17.78 11.21
N VAL A 552 16.08 17.03 12.32
CA VAL A 552 17.04 15.95 12.47
C VAL A 552 16.34 14.67 12.94
N GLY A 553 16.94 13.53 12.65
CA GLY A 553 16.49 12.24 13.17
C GLY A 553 15.19 11.70 12.56
N ILE A 554 14.69 12.30 11.48
CA ILE A 554 13.48 11.79 10.83
C ILE A 554 13.73 10.49 10.04
N PHE A 555 15.00 10.18 9.76
CA PHE A 555 15.51 8.94 9.14
C PHE A 555 16.93 8.61 9.57
#